data_535a4e19682442433346cf1b97333f5b
#
_entry.id   535a4e19682442433346cf1b97333f5b
#
_cell.length_a   1.000
_cell.length_b   1.000
_cell.length_c   1.000
_cell.angle_alpha   90.00
_cell.angle_beta   90.00
_cell.angle_gamma   90.00
#
_symmetry.space_group_name_H-M   'P 1'
#
loop_
_entity.id
_entity.type
_entity.pdbx_description
1 polymer ?
#
loop_
_entity_poly.entity_id
_entity_poly.type
_entity_poly.pdbx_seq_one_letter_code
_entity_poly.pdbx_strand_id
1 'polypeptide(L)'
;MTASLTAMITAVVGVLGTLLAPLLGQRHSDRQHARETQQADVRRGFEDRRTAYTGMNRASRHFHTLLKDALHRLRDDVYTEQDREQLEEARREYRDRYAEAQMVVPERILEASRAVNRVLADADASVKRLDRGRAREGESADRALLKLKEAEPLLTAMRRAMRGDLGIED
;
A
#
# COMPACT_ATOMS: atom_id res chain seq x y z
N MET A 1 36.68 69.40 -1.98
CA MET A 1 37.10 67.97 -1.94
C MET A 1 36.07 67.04 -1.29
N THR A 2 35.11 67.50 -0.54
CA THR A 2 34.10 66.69 0.14
C THR A 2 32.98 66.20 -0.76
N ALA A 3 32.59 66.93 -1.81
CA ALA A 3 31.52 66.58 -2.70
C ALA A 3 31.84 65.33 -3.60
N SER A 4 33.10 65.15 -4.00
CA SER A 4 33.55 64.01 -4.83
C SER A 4 33.56 62.69 -4.05
N LEU A 5 33.87 62.74 -2.74
CA LEU A 5 33.89 61.56 -1.88
C LEU A 5 32.47 61.00 -1.62
N THR A 6 31.51 61.93 -1.40
CA THR A 6 30.11 61.58 -1.16
C THR A 6 29.46 60.92 -2.40
N ALA A 7 29.74 61.46 -3.58
CA ALA A 7 29.26 60.88 -4.84
C ALA A 7 29.82 59.48 -5.11
N MET A 8 31.08 59.25 -4.75
CA MET A 8 31.75 57.95 -4.95
C MET A 8 31.20 56.90 -3.98
N ILE A 9 30.91 57.24 -2.73
CA ILE A 9 30.31 56.33 -1.75
C ILE A 9 28.87 55.92 -2.16
N THR A 10 28.09 56.88 -2.65
CA THR A 10 26.70 56.60 -3.10
C THR A 10 26.68 55.68 -4.31
N ALA A 11 27.60 55.82 -5.26
CA ALA A 11 27.71 54.98 -6.43
C ALA A 11 28.12 53.53 -6.07
N VAL A 12 29.04 53.34 -5.13
CA VAL A 12 29.48 52.02 -4.66
C VAL A 12 28.38 51.29 -3.89
N VAL A 13 27.64 51.95 -3.06
CA VAL A 13 26.51 51.40 -2.31
C VAL A 13 25.36 51.00 -3.27
N GLY A 14 25.09 51.81 -4.30
CA GLY A 14 24.10 51.53 -5.33
C GLY A 14 24.43 50.28 -6.15
N VAL A 15 25.68 50.12 -6.57
CA VAL A 15 26.15 48.97 -7.36
C VAL A 15 26.15 47.67 -6.51
N LEU A 16 26.56 47.76 -5.26
CA LEU A 16 26.50 46.60 -4.34
C LEU A 16 25.06 46.20 -4.04
N GLY A 17 24.13 47.11 -3.90
CA GLY A 17 22.73 46.85 -3.68
C GLY A 17 22.08 46.12 -4.87
N THR A 18 22.39 46.55 -6.10
CA THR A 18 21.85 45.94 -7.32
C THR A 18 22.44 44.55 -7.63
N LEU A 19 23.65 44.26 -7.17
CA LEU A 19 24.28 42.91 -7.34
C LEU A 19 23.88 41.94 -6.24
N LEU A 20 23.58 42.41 -5.03
CA LEU A 20 23.18 41.53 -3.91
C LEU A 20 21.69 41.20 -3.90
N ALA A 21 20.82 42.08 -4.39
CA ALA A 21 19.39 41.86 -4.42
C ALA A 21 18.97 40.58 -5.19
N PRO A 22 19.48 40.29 -6.40
CA PRO A 22 19.15 39.06 -7.11
C PRO A 22 19.68 37.80 -6.43
N LEU A 23 20.85 37.88 -5.76
CA LEU A 23 21.40 36.74 -5.03
C LEU A 23 20.59 36.38 -3.78
N LEU A 24 20.02 37.34 -3.09
CA LEU A 24 19.12 37.13 -1.96
C LEU A 24 17.73 36.62 -2.43
N GLY A 25 17.23 37.15 -3.53
CA GLY A 25 15.97 36.71 -4.17
C GLY A 25 16.03 35.25 -4.66
N GLN A 26 17.13 34.87 -5.31
CA GLN A 26 17.34 33.51 -5.75
C GLN A 26 17.35 32.53 -4.59
N ARG A 27 18.09 32.80 -3.54
CA ARG A 27 18.12 31.91 -2.35
C ARG A 27 16.77 31.75 -1.66
N HIS A 28 15.91 32.75 -1.74
CA HIS A 28 14.57 32.69 -1.17
C HIS A 28 13.64 31.88 -2.05
N SER A 29 13.70 32.08 -3.36
CA SER A 29 12.98 31.30 -4.37
C SER A 29 13.38 29.81 -4.33
N ASP A 30 14.67 29.49 -4.27
CA ASP A 30 15.19 28.12 -4.20
C ASP A 30 14.69 27.39 -2.94
N ARG A 31 14.61 28.09 -1.80
CA ARG A 31 14.07 27.53 -0.56
C ARG A 31 12.56 27.31 -0.62
N GLN A 32 11.80 28.17 -1.30
CA GLN A 32 10.38 27.98 -1.51
C GLN A 32 10.12 26.79 -2.45
N HIS A 33 10.81 26.72 -3.58
CA HIS A 33 10.72 25.57 -4.49
C HIS A 33 11.12 24.25 -3.84
N ALA A 34 12.17 24.23 -3.03
CA ALA A 34 12.57 23.04 -2.28
C ALA A 34 11.47 22.58 -1.29
N ARG A 35 10.81 23.52 -0.60
CA ARG A 35 9.69 23.20 0.30
C ARG A 35 8.45 22.71 -0.44
N GLU A 36 8.11 23.35 -1.56
CA GLU A 36 6.99 22.95 -2.41
C GLU A 36 7.20 21.53 -2.98
N THR A 37 8.41 21.25 -3.47
CA THR A 37 8.79 19.92 -3.96
C THR A 37 8.71 18.88 -2.85
N GLN A 38 9.26 19.18 -1.67
CA GLN A 38 9.21 18.28 -0.52
C GLN A 38 7.77 18.00 -0.06
N GLN A 39 6.90 19.01 -0.04
CA GLN A 39 5.48 18.84 0.30
C GLN A 39 4.76 18.01 -0.77
N ALA A 40 5.06 18.22 -2.06
CA ALA A 40 4.50 17.44 -3.15
C ALA A 40 4.93 15.96 -3.06
N ASP A 41 6.18 15.68 -2.72
CA ASP A 41 6.70 14.31 -2.57
C ASP A 41 6.07 13.59 -1.36
N VAL A 42 5.91 14.27 -0.23
CA VAL A 42 5.22 13.73 0.95
C VAL A 42 3.76 13.41 0.62
N ARG A 43 3.08 14.30 -0.11
CA ARG A 43 1.69 14.09 -0.52
C ARG A 43 1.56 12.92 -1.50
N ARG A 44 2.44 12.80 -2.49
CA ARG A 44 2.48 11.65 -3.41
C ARG A 44 2.68 10.34 -2.65
N GLY A 45 3.68 10.27 -1.79
CA GLY A 45 3.93 9.07 -1.00
C GLY A 45 2.77 8.69 -0.07
N PHE A 46 1.98 9.65 0.41
CA PHE A 46 0.75 9.39 1.14
C PHE A 46 -0.35 8.79 0.24
N GLU A 47 -0.60 9.39 -0.93
CA GLU A 47 -1.61 8.89 -1.87
C GLU A 47 -1.25 7.51 -2.44
N ASP A 48 0.02 7.26 -2.71
CA ASP A 48 0.50 5.95 -3.18
C ASP A 48 0.25 4.87 -2.12
N ARG A 49 0.58 5.12 -0.85
CA ARG A 49 0.29 4.20 0.25
C ARG A 49 -1.22 4.00 0.44
N ARG A 50 -2.01 5.07 0.41
CA ARG A 50 -3.47 4.98 0.52
C ARG A 50 -4.07 4.11 -0.57
N THR A 51 -3.62 4.26 -1.81
CA THR A 51 -4.05 3.46 -2.96
C THR A 51 -3.67 2.00 -2.78
N ALA A 52 -2.42 1.71 -2.40
CA ALA A 52 -1.95 0.36 -2.14
C ALA A 52 -2.73 -0.32 -1.01
N TYR A 53 -3.00 0.38 0.10
CA TYR A 53 -3.79 -0.15 1.22
C TYR A 53 -5.22 -0.48 0.82
N THR A 54 -5.87 0.42 0.10
CA THR A 54 -7.25 0.21 -0.36
C THR A 54 -7.33 -1.00 -1.30
N GLY A 55 -6.43 -1.08 -2.28
CA GLY A 55 -6.35 -2.18 -3.23
C GLY A 55 -6.07 -3.52 -2.54
N MET A 56 -5.04 -3.59 -1.70
CA MET A 56 -4.65 -4.80 -1.00
C MET A 56 -5.73 -5.28 -0.01
N ASN A 57 -6.34 -4.38 0.78
CA ASN A 57 -7.41 -4.75 1.70
C ASN A 57 -8.65 -5.28 0.96
N ARG A 58 -9.03 -4.65 -0.16
CA ARG A 58 -10.14 -5.10 -1.00
C ARG A 58 -9.88 -6.47 -1.60
N ALA A 59 -8.73 -6.65 -2.24
CA ALA A 59 -8.36 -7.91 -2.90
C ALA A 59 -8.23 -9.06 -1.89
N SER A 60 -7.65 -8.83 -0.71
CA SER A 60 -7.55 -9.83 0.37
C SER A 60 -8.93 -10.31 0.83
N ARG A 61 -9.87 -9.39 1.04
CA ARG A 61 -11.23 -9.72 1.47
C ARG A 61 -12.01 -10.46 0.39
N HIS A 62 -11.86 -10.02 -0.85
CA HIS A 62 -12.52 -10.66 -1.98
C HIS A 62 -12.02 -12.10 -2.16
N PHE A 63 -10.70 -12.30 -2.14
CA PHE A 63 -10.10 -13.62 -2.23
C PHE A 63 -10.50 -14.53 -1.05
N HIS A 64 -10.51 -13.98 0.19
CA HIS A 64 -11.01 -14.70 1.37
C HIS A 64 -12.47 -15.17 1.19
N THR A 65 -13.34 -14.30 0.68
CA THR A 65 -14.76 -14.64 0.45
C THR A 65 -14.89 -15.77 -0.57
N LEU A 66 -14.21 -15.67 -1.70
CA LEU A 66 -14.28 -16.71 -2.73
C LEU A 66 -13.64 -18.04 -2.30
N LEU A 67 -12.58 -18.02 -1.47
CA LEU A 67 -12.05 -19.24 -0.86
C LEU A 67 -13.09 -19.92 0.05
N LYS A 68 -13.79 -19.13 0.87
CA LYS A 68 -14.84 -19.62 1.74
C LYS A 68 -15.99 -20.25 0.93
N ASP A 69 -16.45 -19.55 -0.12
CA ASP A 69 -17.51 -20.03 -0.98
C ASP A 69 -17.10 -21.31 -1.74
N ALA A 70 -15.88 -21.36 -2.26
CA ALA A 70 -15.32 -22.55 -2.91
C ALA A 70 -15.29 -23.76 -1.96
N LEU A 71 -14.87 -23.57 -0.70
CA LEU A 71 -14.84 -24.66 0.28
C LEU A 71 -16.25 -25.14 0.65
N HIS A 72 -17.24 -24.24 0.77
CA HIS A 72 -18.63 -24.64 0.96
C HIS A 72 -19.16 -25.44 -0.23
N ARG A 73 -18.92 -24.99 -1.45
CA ARG A 73 -19.35 -25.67 -2.67
C ARG A 73 -18.68 -27.04 -2.86
N LEU A 74 -17.39 -27.16 -2.51
CA LEU A 74 -16.66 -28.43 -2.51
C LEU A 74 -17.23 -29.41 -1.47
N ARG A 75 -17.60 -28.92 -0.28
CA ARG A 75 -18.24 -29.74 0.74
C ARG A 75 -19.59 -30.29 0.26
N ASP A 76 -20.34 -29.44 -0.43
CA ASP A 76 -21.71 -29.76 -0.89
C ASP A 76 -21.72 -30.40 -2.29
N ASP A 77 -20.54 -30.72 -2.87
CA ASP A 77 -20.32 -31.34 -4.20
C ASP A 77 -20.97 -30.57 -5.37
N VAL A 78 -20.99 -29.24 -5.27
CA VAL A 78 -21.57 -28.35 -6.29
C VAL A 78 -20.57 -27.31 -6.82
N TYR A 79 -19.26 -27.59 -6.69
CA TYR A 79 -18.19 -26.71 -7.16
C TYR A 79 -18.02 -26.82 -8.68
N THR A 80 -18.22 -25.71 -9.38
CA THR A 80 -18.28 -25.65 -10.85
C THR A 80 -17.02 -25.08 -11.48
N GLU A 81 -16.90 -25.19 -12.82
CA GLU A 81 -15.83 -24.54 -13.58
C GLU A 81 -15.88 -23.01 -13.46
N GLN A 82 -17.07 -22.43 -13.46
CA GLN A 82 -17.24 -20.98 -13.26
C GLN A 82 -16.70 -20.53 -11.90
N ASP A 83 -16.87 -21.34 -10.84
CA ASP A 83 -16.31 -21.04 -9.51
C ASP A 83 -14.79 -21.09 -9.52
N ARG A 84 -14.19 -22.02 -10.28
CA ARG A 84 -12.73 -22.11 -10.46
C ARG A 84 -12.17 -20.86 -11.14
N GLU A 85 -12.83 -20.43 -12.22
CA GLU A 85 -12.42 -19.21 -12.95
C GLU A 85 -12.49 -17.96 -12.07
N GLN A 86 -13.57 -17.79 -11.32
CA GLN A 86 -13.74 -16.66 -10.42
C GLN A 86 -12.68 -16.66 -9.30
N LEU A 87 -12.41 -17.83 -8.72
CA LEU A 87 -11.38 -17.95 -7.67
C LEU A 87 -9.98 -17.69 -8.22
N GLU A 88 -9.67 -18.15 -9.45
CA GLU A 88 -8.38 -17.92 -10.10
C GLU A 88 -8.18 -16.43 -10.41
N GLU A 89 -9.23 -15.72 -10.85
CA GLU A 89 -9.18 -14.28 -11.09
C GLU A 89 -8.90 -13.51 -9.80
N ALA A 90 -9.63 -13.81 -8.72
CA ALA A 90 -9.42 -13.19 -7.42
C ALA A 90 -8.02 -13.48 -6.86
N ARG A 91 -7.48 -14.68 -7.10
CA ARG A 91 -6.11 -15.04 -6.74
C ARG A 91 -5.09 -14.17 -7.48
N ARG A 92 -5.26 -13.96 -8.79
CA ARG A 92 -4.39 -13.08 -9.59
C ARG A 92 -4.44 -11.66 -9.08
N GLU A 93 -5.65 -11.09 -8.93
CA GLU A 93 -5.82 -9.74 -8.40
C GLU A 93 -5.15 -9.58 -7.02
N TYR A 94 -5.36 -10.55 -6.11
CA TYR A 94 -4.74 -10.51 -4.79
C TYR A 94 -3.20 -10.51 -4.86
N ARG A 95 -2.60 -11.35 -5.70
CA ARG A 95 -1.15 -11.42 -5.89
C ARG A 95 -0.58 -10.12 -6.43
N ASP A 96 -1.24 -9.54 -7.42
CA ASP A 96 -0.80 -8.29 -8.04
C ASP A 96 -0.84 -7.14 -7.03
N ARG A 97 -1.94 -7.00 -6.28
CA ARG A 97 -2.07 -5.99 -5.22
C ARG A 97 -1.10 -6.21 -4.07
N TYR A 98 -0.82 -7.46 -3.73
CA TYR A 98 0.20 -7.77 -2.72
C TYR A 98 1.60 -7.39 -3.18
N ALA A 99 1.95 -7.68 -4.43
CA ALA A 99 3.24 -7.30 -5.02
C ALA A 99 3.41 -5.77 -5.12
N GLU A 100 2.38 -5.05 -5.59
CA GLU A 100 2.37 -3.58 -5.62
C GLU A 100 2.58 -2.98 -4.22
N ALA A 101 1.88 -3.50 -3.22
CA ALA A 101 2.00 -3.04 -1.85
C ALA A 101 3.42 -3.22 -1.29
N GLN A 102 4.11 -4.31 -1.63
CA GLN A 102 5.49 -4.55 -1.17
C GLN A 102 6.47 -3.43 -1.58
N MET A 103 6.16 -2.66 -2.61
CA MET A 103 7.03 -1.59 -3.11
C MET A 103 6.88 -0.27 -2.36
N VAL A 104 5.74 -0.03 -1.72
CA VAL A 104 5.39 1.31 -1.22
C VAL A 104 5.00 1.36 0.26
N VAL A 105 4.75 0.18 0.89
CA VAL A 105 4.24 0.16 2.26
C VAL A 105 5.35 -0.17 3.28
N PRO A 106 5.26 0.36 4.52
CA PRO A 106 6.21 0.08 5.58
C PRO A 106 6.24 -1.39 6.00
N GLU A 107 7.39 -1.87 6.48
CA GLU A 107 7.62 -3.27 6.88
C GLU A 107 6.58 -3.77 7.90
N ARG A 108 6.18 -2.95 8.87
CA ARG A 108 5.14 -3.33 9.84
C ARG A 108 3.81 -3.73 9.22
N ILE A 109 3.46 -3.10 8.07
CA ILE A 109 2.24 -3.44 7.31
C ILE A 109 2.46 -4.72 6.52
N LEU A 110 3.67 -4.92 5.98
CA LEU A 110 4.03 -6.15 5.28
C LEU A 110 3.99 -7.36 6.21
N GLU A 111 4.41 -7.23 7.47
CA GLU A 111 4.32 -8.32 8.46
C GLU A 111 2.86 -8.75 8.69
N ALA A 112 1.96 -7.79 8.91
CA ALA A 112 0.53 -8.07 9.04
C ALA A 112 -0.03 -8.72 7.77
N SER A 113 0.40 -8.26 6.58
CA SER A 113 -0.02 -8.80 5.29
C SER A 113 0.51 -10.22 5.05
N ARG A 114 1.74 -10.53 5.47
CA ARG A 114 2.32 -11.88 5.41
C ARG A 114 1.54 -12.87 6.28
N ALA A 115 1.05 -12.43 7.44
CA ALA A 115 0.22 -13.27 8.29
C ALA A 115 -1.10 -13.65 7.59
N VAL A 116 -1.78 -12.68 6.98
CA VAL A 116 -2.98 -12.93 6.16
C VAL A 116 -2.65 -13.85 4.98
N ASN A 117 -1.57 -13.55 4.25
CA ASN A 117 -1.18 -14.31 3.06
C ASN A 117 -0.94 -15.80 3.35
N ARG A 118 -0.32 -16.13 4.49
CA ARG A 118 -0.11 -17.55 4.87
C ARG A 118 -1.42 -18.30 4.97
N VAL A 119 -2.42 -17.75 5.68
CA VAL A 119 -3.71 -18.42 5.87
C VAL A 119 -4.48 -18.54 4.55
N LEU A 120 -4.50 -17.48 3.73
CA LEU A 120 -5.16 -17.52 2.43
C LEU A 120 -4.48 -18.51 1.46
N ALA A 121 -3.14 -18.56 1.45
CA ALA A 121 -2.39 -19.50 0.61
C ALA A 121 -2.61 -20.95 1.02
N ASP A 122 -2.68 -21.23 2.31
CA ASP A 122 -2.97 -22.57 2.83
C ASP A 122 -4.39 -23.01 2.43
N ALA A 123 -5.38 -22.12 2.57
CA ALA A 123 -6.75 -22.40 2.15
C ALA A 123 -6.85 -22.65 0.63
N ASP A 124 -6.17 -21.83 -0.19
CA ASP A 124 -6.11 -21.99 -1.63
C ASP A 124 -5.48 -23.33 -2.05
N ALA A 125 -4.41 -23.72 -1.37
CA ALA A 125 -3.80 -25.02 -1.59
C ALA A 125 -4.75 -26.17 -1.23
N SER A 126 -5.56 -26.02 -0.16
CA SER A 126 -6.58 -27.00 0.21
C SER A 126 -7.70 -27.10 -0.82
N VAL A 127 -8.23 -25.95 -1.29
CA VAL A 127 -9.23 -25.93 -2.37
C VAL A 127 -8.73 -26.69 -3.59
N LYS A 128 -7.50 -26.41 -4.05
CA LYS A 128 -6.90 -27.09 -5.22
C LYS A 128 -6.74 -28.59 -5.04
N ARG A 129 -6.38 -29.04 -3.83
CA ARG A 129 -6.25 -30.49 -3.57
C ARG A 129 -7.59 -31.19 -3.51
N LEU A 130 -8.56 -30.60 -2.83
CA LEU A 130 -9.92 -31.13 -2.71
C LEU A 130 -10.59 -31.23 -4.08
N ASP A 131 -10.53 -30.18 -4.87
CA ASP A 131 -11.08 -30.11 -6.22
C ASP A 131 -10.51 -31.19 -7.16
N ARG A 132 -9.23 -31.53 -7.01
CA ARG A 132 -8.54 -32.55 -7.82
C ARG A 132 -8.64 -33.96 -7.24
N GLY A 133 -9.39 -34.18 -6.17
CA GLY A 133 -9.45 -35.48 -5.49
C GLY A 133 -8.10 -35.90 -4.87
N ARG A 134 -7.23 -34.97 -4.53
CA ARG A 134 -5.88 -35.21 -3.97
C ARG A 134 -5.75 -34.70 -2.53
N ALA A 135 -6.85 -34.81 -1.78
CA ALA A 135 -6.86 -34.44 -0.37
C ALA A 135 -5.76 -35.21 0.41
N ARG A 136 -5.11 -34.53 1.34
CA ARG A 136 -4.17 -35.17 2.28
C ARG A 136 -4.95 -35.97 3.31
N GLU A 137 -4.26 -36.88 4.01
CA GLU A 137 -4.88 -37.61 5.12
C GLU A 137 -5.51 -36.63 6.13
N GLY A 138 -6.78 -36.83 6.40
CA GLY A 138 -7.58 -36.00 7.30
C GLY A 138 -7.87 -34.58 6.80
N GLU A 139 -7.57 -34.21 5.54
CA GLU A 139 -7.96 -32.95 4.94
C GLU A 139 -9.41 -33.02 4.45
N SER A 140 -10.21 -32.01 4.79
CA SER A 140 -11.59 -31.88 4.32
C SER A 140 -11.94 -30.40 4.16
N ALA A 141 -13.01 -30.12 3.43
CA ALA A 141 -13.52 -28.75 3.28
C ALA A 141 -13.87 -28.12 4.62
N ASP A 142 -14.46 -28.86 5.56
CA ASP A 142 -14.78 -28.36 6.90
C ASP A 142 -13.54 -27.98 7.69
N ARG A 143 -12.47 -28.79 7.64
CA ARG A 143 -11.20 -28.45 8.29
C ARG A 143 -10.54 -27.22 7.66
N ALA A 144 -10.59 -27.10 6.33
CA ALA A 144 -10.08 -25.94 5.62
C ALA A 144 -10.89 -24.67 5.96
N LEU A 145 -12.22 -24.76 6.07
CA LEU A 145 -13.09 -23.67 6.53
C LEU A 145 -12.75 -23.23 7.97
N LEU A 146 -12.51 -24.20 8.86
CA LEU A 146 -12.14 -23.87 10.23
C LEU A 146 -10.82 -23.09 10.29
N LYS A 147 -9.81 -23.51 9.52
CA LYS A 147 -8.53 -22.78 9.41
C LYS A 147 -8.68 -21.42 8.77
N LEU A 148 -9.53 -21.31 7.73
CA LEU A 148 -9.76 -20.04 7.04
C LEU A 148 -10.37 -18.98 7.97
N LYS A 149 -11.11 -19.35 9.01
CA LYS A 149 -11.61 -18.41 10.04
C LYS A 149 -10.49 -17.64 10.74
N GLU A 150 -9.28 -18.21 10.83
CA GLU A 150 -8.11 -17.53 11.40
C GLU A 150 -7.70 -16.29 10.59
N ALA A 151 -8.12 -16.19 9.32
CA ALA A 151 -7.87 -15.01 8.51
C ALA A 151 -8.67 -13.77 8.96
N GLU A 152 -9.84 -13.93 9.57
CA GLU A 152 -10.74 -12.81 9.93
C GLU A 152 -10.08 -11.83 10.93
N PRO A 153 -9.54 -12.28 12.08
CA PRO A 153 -8.82 -11.39 12.97
C PRO A 153 -7.55 -10.80 12.35
N LEU A 154 -6.85 -11.55 11.49
CA LEU A 154 -5.65 -11.08 10.79
C LEU A 154 -5.98 -9.99 9.75
N LEU A 155 -7.06 -10.14 8.98
CA LEU A 155 -7.57 -9.12 8.06
C LEU A 155 -7.97 -7.84 8.82
N THR A 156 -8.54 -7.99 10.00
CA THR A 156 -8.91 -6.85 10.86
C THR A 156 -7.67 -6.14 11.39
N ALA A 157 -6.68 -6.89 11.89
CA ALA A 157 -5.42 -6.35 12.38
C ALA A 157 -4.64 -5.63 11.25
N MET A 158 -4.54 -6.23 10.06
CA MET A 158 -3.93 -5.62 8.88
C MET A 158 -4.61 -4.29 8.54
N ARG A 159 -5.94 -4.24 8.49
CA ARG A 159 -6.70 -3.01 8.23
C ARG A 159 -6.44 -1.94 9.28
N ARG A 160 -6.41 -2.28 10.57
CA ARG A 160 -6.06 -1.33 11.64
C ARG A 160 -4.66 -0.77 11.46
N ALA A 161 -3.69 -1.62 11.17
CA ALA A 161 -2.33 -1.19 10.93
C ALA A 161 -2.24 -0.21 9.75
N MET A 162 -2.96 -0.47 8.65
CA MET A 162 -3.05 0.44 7.49
C MET A 162 -3.70 1.78 7.85
N ARG A 163 -4.80 1.76 8.62
CA ARG A 163 -5.47 3.00 9.08
C ARG A 163 -4.56 3.83 9.97
N GLY A 164 -3.90 3.19 10.95
CA GLY A 164 -2.95 3.87 11.82
C GLY A 164 -1.77 4.49 11.06
N ASP A 165 -1.27 3.85 10.00
CA ASP A 165 -0.21 4.41 9.14
C ASP A 165 -0.67 5.66 8.36
N LEU A 166 -1.95 5.74 8.04
CA LEU A 166 -2.58 6.91 7.41
C LEU A 166 -3.00 8.00 8.43
N GLY A 167 -2.72 7.81 9.72
CA GLY A 167 -3.14 8.75 10.76
C GLY A 167 -4.64 8.73 11.05
N ILE A 168 -5.33 7.65 10.68
CA ILE A 168 -6.78 7.48 10.96
C ILE A 168 -6.90 6.69 12.26
N GLU A 169 -7.29 7.37 13.32
CA GLU A 169 -7.57 6.78 14.62
C GLU A 169 -8.92 6.04 14.60
N ASP A 170 -9.02 4.94 15.41
CA ASP A 170 -10.26 4.16 15.57
C ASP A 170 -11.18 4.80 16.60
#